data_4e045c79498349bc733576a8fc969c6f
#
_entry.id   4e045c79498349bc733576a8fc969c6f
#
_cell.length_a   1.000
_cell.length_b   1.000
_cell.length_c   1.000
_cell.angle_alpha   90.00
_cell.angle_beta   90.00
_cell.angle_gamma   90.00
#
_symmetry.space_group_name_H-M   'P 1'
#
loop_
_entity.id
_entity.type
_entity.pdbx_description
1 polymer ?
#
loop_
_entity_poly.entity_id
_entity_poly.type
_entity_poly.pdbx_seq_one_letter_code
_entity_poly.pdbx_strand_id
1 'polypeptide(L)'
;MRTGTQTRTGVVIPGLASVRSTTTLSKEAKQRLKWVDYYHAHGHNARLTCRHFGVAHRTFYRYYNRFKLQGVAGLEARSQRPNKVRQPTTPRHVVDCVRKLRKANPEMSKYKLAVILKRDHGYSLSASTVGRIISRYDLFFTPPVKPKGHPDRLKSIDRLRKPKDFTATQAGDLIEVDVKHLPNMGAKRYGFVAIDVVSKQAAIHVSSTISSAQGALAWKKAVHRLGLPKAALTDNGSENMGAFAELLKSQPTKHYWARPRTPKDKPHVERFIGSLERECLQWGGVAIDTQDQQDIINQWLNKYHDYRPHQALDYLTPNEYSAKIEAEEVALM
;
A
#
# COMPACT_ATOMS: atom_id res chain seq x y z
N MET A 1 16.32 -34.82 50.18
CA MET A 1 16.91 -35.69 49.14
C MET A 1 18.05 -34.94 48.49
N ARG A 2 19.28 -35.41 48.69
CA ARG A 2 20.51 -34.79 48.15
C ARG A 2 20.69 -35.27 46.71
N THR A 3 20.60 -34.39 45.75
CA THR A 3 21.02 -34.66 44.37
C THR A 3 22.53 -34.49 44.30
N GLY A 4 23.23 -35.62 44.18
CA GLY A 4 24.70 -35.64 44.07
C GLY A 4 25.16 -35.08 42.74
N THR A 5 25.93 -34.03 42.81
CA THR A 5 26.69 -33.49 41.67
C THR A 5 27.84 -34.45 41.37
N GLN A 6 27.78 -35.21 40.30
CA GLN A 6 28.93 -35.98 39.84
C GLN A 6 29.99 -35.02 39.29
N THR A 7 30.99 -34.72 40.12
CA THR A 7 32.24 -34.10 39.70
C THR A 7 33.07 -35.15 38.92
N ARG A 8 33.13 -35.03 37.61
CA ARG A 8 34.14 -35.76 36.81
C ARG A 8 35.50 -35.16 37.13
N THR A 9 36.29 -35.92 37.88
CA THR A 9 37.68 -35.63 38.20
C THR A 9 38.52 -35.58 36.94
N GLY A 10 39.23 -34.50 36.69
CA GLY A 10 40.44 -34.50 35.88
C GLY A 10 40.58 -33.65 34.66
N VAL A 11 39.55 -32.89 34.22
CA VAL A 11 39.73 -31.96 33.10
C VAL A 11 39.36 -30.56 33.53
N VAL A 12 40.38 -29.75 33.84
CA VAL A 12 40.20 -28.29 34.01
C VAL A 12 40.02 -27.69 32.66
N ILE A 13 38.76 -27.43 32.29
CA ILE A 13 38.44 -26.69 31.03
C ILE A 13 38.71 -25.22 31.31
N PRO A 14 39.69 -24.58 30.61
CA PRO A 14 39.93 -23.15 30.80
C PRO A 14 38.66 -22.35 30.47
N GLY A 15 38.22 -21.49 31.39
CA GLY A 15 37.01 -20.67 31.21
C GLY A 15 35.76 -21.21 31.90
N LEU A 16 35.78 -22.40 32.54
CA LEU A 16 34.60 -22.94 33.23
C LEU A 16 34.19 -22.07 34.44
N ALA A 17 35.14 -21.34 35.04
CA ALA A 17 34.86 -20.40 36.13
C ALA A 17 33.99 -19.20 35.67
N SER A 18 34.03 -18.85 34.41
CA SER A 18 33.21 -17.77 33.85
C SER A 18 31.79 -18.20 33.43
N VAL A 19 31.50 -19.51 33.44
CA VAL A 19 30.18 -20.07 33.07
C VAL A 19 29.13 -19.90 34.16
N ARG A 20 29.50 -19.40 35.33
CA ARG A 20 28.54 -19.10 36.41
C ARG A 20 27.67 -17.86 36.16
N SER A 21 27.92 -17.10 35.13
CA SER A 21 26.98 -16.07 34.64
C SER A 21 26.02 -16.65 33.62
N THR A 22 24.76 -16.41 33.82
CA THR A 22 23.52 -16.81 33.14
C THR A 22 23.45 -16.57 31.61
N THR A 23 24.52 -16.66 30.85
CA THR A 23 24.54 -16.52 29.39
C THR A 23 24.08 -17.83 28.76
N THR A 24 22.86 -17.84 28.25
CA THR A 24 22.35 -18.92 27.42
C THR A 24 23.13 -18.94 26.11
N LEU A 25 24.01 -19.93 25.93
CA LEU A 25 24.76 -20.12 24.69
C LEU A 25 23.83 -20.47 23.53
N SER A 26 24.15 -19.92 22.37
CA SER A 26 23.50 -20.31 21.13
C SER A 26 23.71 -21.82 20.82
N LYS A 27 22.85 -22.38 19.95
CA LYS A 27 22.94 -23.77 19.52
C LYS A 27 24.32 -24.07 18.89
N GLU A 28 24.81 -23.14 18.08
CA GLU A 28 26.11 -23.22 17.42
C GLU A 28 27.29 -23.13 18.40
N ALA A 29 27.19 -22.27 19.41
CA ALA A 29 28.23 -22.16 20.44
C ALA A 29 28.30 -23.42 21.28
N LYS A 30 27.17 -24.02 21.65
CA LYS A 30 27.10 -25.32 22.31
C LYS A 30 27.74 -26.45 21.49
N GLN A 31 27.53 -26.45 20.18
CA GLN A 31 28.18 -27.43 19.29
C GLN A 31 29.71 -27.22 19.23
N ARG A 32 30.16 -25.97 19.16
CA ARG A 32 31.61 -25.64 19.21
C ARG A 32 32.25 -25.98 20.52
N LEU A 33 31.53 -25.88 21.62
CA LEU A 33 32.01 -26.33 22.95
C LEU A 33 32.27 -27.84 22.93
N LYS A 34 31.39 -28.65 22.30
CA LYS A 34 31.61 -30.08 22.15
C LYS A 34 32.89 -30.40 21.36
N TRP A 35 33.28 -29.56 20.40
CA TRP A 35 34.56 -29.73 19.70
C TRP A 35 35.75 -29.54 20.64
N VAL A 36 35.68 -28.55 21.51
CA VAL A 36 36.72 -28.25 22.49
C VAL A 36 36.80 -29.38 23.52
N ASP A 37 35.68 -29.85 24.07
CA ASP A 37 35.60 -30.95 25.01
C ASP A 37 36.19 -32.24 24.42
N TYR A 38 35.81 -32.57 23.21
CA TYR A 38 36.33 -33.75 22.50
C TYR A 38 37.83 -33.66 22.24
N TYR A 39 38.32 -32.46 21.85
CA TYR A 39 39.73 -32.19 21.64
C TYR A 39 40.55 -32.41 22.91
N HIS A 40 40.06 -31.92 24.03
CA HIS A 40 40.72 -32.13 25.33
C HIS A 40 40.65 -33.59 25.80
N ALA A 41 39.53 -34.25 25.59
CA ALA A 41 39.36 -35.67 26.01
C ALA A 41 40.20 -36.64 25.18
N HIS A 42 40.63 -36.27 23.98
CA HIS A 42 41.41 -37.17 23.09
C HIS A 42 42.84 -36.67 22.83
N GLY A 43 43.51 -36.24 23.89
CA GLY A 43 44.94 -35.91 23.84
C GLY A 43 45.32 -34.75 22.95
N HIS A 44 44.45 -33.75 22.83
CA HIS A 44 44.65 -32.56 21.99
C HIS A 44 44.85 -32.86 20.50
N ASN A 45 44.20 -33.91 19.99
CA ASN A 45 44.31 -34.31 18.59
C ASN A 45 43.28 -33.57 17.73
N ALA A 46 43.71 -32.45 17.17
CA ALA A 46 42.85 -31.64 16.28
C ALA A 46 42.41 -32.36 14.98
N ARG A 47 43.26 -33.23 14.46
CA ARG A 47 42.95 -34.00 13.22
C ARG A 47 41.82 -34.99 13.46
N LEU A 48 41.83 -35.65 14.60
CA LEU A 48 40.78 -36.56 15.05
C LEU A 48 39.48 -35.80 15.33
N THR A 49 39.57 -34.70 16.05
CA THR A 49 38.41 -33.84 16.32
C THR A 49 37.75 -33.32 15.07
N CYS A 50 38.52 -32.79 14.15
CA CYS A 50 38.01 -32.28 12.86
C CYS A 50 37.34 -33.37 12.03
N ARG A 51 37.90 -34.57 12.00
CA ARG A 51 37.31 -35.72 11.30
C ARG A 51 35.98 -36.15 11.95
N HIS A 52 35.96 -36.21 13.29
CA HIS A 52 34.78 -36.63 14.06
C HIS A 52 33.56 -35.68 13.85
N PHE A 53 33.80 -34.39 13.83
CA PHE A 53 32.73 -33.38 13.70
C PHE A 53 32.53 -32.87 12.29
N GLY A 54 33.28 -33.31 11.31
CA GLY A 54 33.19 -32.87 9.91
C GLY A 54 33.56 -31.40 9.71
N VAL A 55 34.51 -30.87 10.52
CA VAL A 55 34.89 -29.46 10.44
C VAL A 55 36.30 -29.25 9.91
N ALA A 56 36.52 -28.18 9.15
CA ALA A 56 37.85 -27.87 8.64
C ALA A 56 38.78 -27.43 9.79
N HIS A 57 40.07 -27.84 9.71
CA HIS A 57 41.13 -27.48 10.69
C HIS A 57 41.16 -25.98 10.98
N ARG A 58 41.12 -25.16 9.93
CA ARG A 58 41.09 -23.69 10.06
C ARG A 58 39.90 -23.18 10.88
N THR A 59 38.74 -23.79 10.71
CA THR A 59 37.50 -23.42 11.46
C THR A 59 37.62 -23.82 12.90
N PHE A 60 38.11 -25.04 13.19
CA PHE A 60 38.34 -25.49 14.54
C PHE A 60 39.31 -24.56 15.30
N TYR A 61 40.51 -24.33 14.76
CA TYR A 61 41.51 -23.49 15.41
C TYR A 61 41.09 -22.03 15.57
N ARG A 62 40.31 -21.50 14.64
CA ARG A 62 39.73 -20.16 14.77
C ARG A 62 38.87 -20.03 16.04
N TYR A 63 38.00 -21.00 16.31
CA TYR A 63 37.16 -20.99 17.49
C TYR A 63 37.91 -21.42 18.77
N TYR A 64 38.83 -22.38 18.66
CA TYR A 64 39.66 -22.80 19.78
C TYR A 64 40.56 -21.68 20.28
N ASN A 65 41.20 -20.91 19.42
CA ASN A 65 42.00 -19.77 19.83
C ASN A 65 41.15 -18.65 20.46
N ARG A 66 39.95 -18.44 19.97
CA ARG A 66 38.99 -17.52 20.60
C ARG A 66 38.52 -18.02 21.97
N PHE A 67 38.32 -19.31 22.11
CA PHE A 67 38.00 -19.94 23.39
C PHE A 67 39.12 -19.75 24.40
N LYS A 68 40.36 -19.94 24.00
CA LYS A 68 41.52 -19.69 24.86
C LYS A 68 41.60 -18.24 25.37
N LEU A 69 41.26 -17.28 24.53
CA LEU A 69 41.36 -15.85 24.88
C LEU A 69 40.12 -15.31 25.60
N GLN A 70 38.95 -15.79 25.30
CA GLN A 70 37.67 -15.20 25.69
C GLN A 70 36.75 -16.21 26.43
N GLY A 71 37.26 -17.41 26.73
CA GLY A 71 36.45 -18.48 27.32
C GLY A 71 35.29 -18.88 26.41
N VAL A 72 34.20 -19.32 27.01
CA VAL A 72 33.02 -19.83 26.33
C VAL A 72 32.35 -18.75 25.44
N ALA A 73 32.43 -17.49 25.83
CA ALA A 73 31.92 -16.38 25.04
C ALA A 73 32.63 -16.27 23.66
N GLY A 74 33.89 -16.71 23.57
CA GLY A 74 34.62 -16.77 22.30
C GLY A 74 34.06 -17.76 21.28
N LEU A 75 33.18 -18.67 21.69
CA LEU A 75 32.54 -19.64 20.81
C LEU A 75 31.31 -19.09 20.12
N GLU A 76 30.79 -17.96 20.56
CA GLU A 76 29.66 -17.31 19.87
C GLU A 76 30.06 -16.76 18.49
N ALA A 77 29.10 -16.76 17.59
CA ALA A 77 29.30 -16.17 16.28
C ALA A 77 29.43 -14.64 16.42
N ARG A 78 30.47 -14.06 15.81
CA ARG A 78 30.58 -12.59 15.72
C ARG A 78 29.63 -12.08 14.67
N SER A 79 29.06 -10.90 14.91
CA SER A 79 28.28 -10.19 13.91
C SER A 79 29.11 -9.99 12.61
N GLN A 80 28.54 -10.36 11.49
CA GLN A 80 29.13 -10.10 10.18
C GLN A 80 28.72 -8.72 9.63
N ARG A 81 27.99 -7.93 10.42
CA ARG A 81 27.56 -6.60 10.04
C ARG A 81 28.79 -5.70 9.85
N PRO A 82 28.86 -4.92 8.76
CA PRO A 82 29.97 -4.00 8.53
C PRO A 82 30.16 -3.04 9.72
N ASN A 83 31.40 -2.85 10.17
CA ASN A 83 31.72 -1.92 11.25
C ASN A 83 31.48 -0.46 10.84
N LYS A 84 31.64 -0.14 9.54
CA LYS A 84 31.34 1.16 8.97
C LYS A 84 30.10 1.04 8.09
N VAL A 85 28.97 1.56 8.56
CA VAL A 85 27.74 1.64 7.79
C VAL A 85 27.63 3.04 7.20
N ARG A 86 27.31 3.12 5.89
CA ARG A 86 27.12 4.40 5.22
C ARG A 86 26.03 5.22 5.94
N GLN A 87 26.39 6.42 6.38
CA GLN A 87 25.45 7.34 7.00
C GLN A 87 24.53 7.97 5.95
N PRO A 88 23.28 8.28 6.31
CA PRO A 88 22.36 8.96 5.42
C PRO A 88 22.87 10.37 5.10
N THR A 89 22.87 10.72 3.82
CA THR A 89 23.30 12.04 3.35
C THR A 89 22.18 13.09 3.29
N THR A 90 20.91 12.67 3.48
CA THR A 90 19.76 13.59 3.44
C THR A 90 19.75 14.49 4.67
N PRO A 91 19.73 15.82 4.52
CA PRO A 91 19.70 16.76 5.64
C PRO A 91 18.49 16.54 6.57
N ARG A 92 18.68 16.79 7.86
CA ARG A 92 17.66 16.49 8.89
C ARG A 92 16.34 17.25 8.66
N HIS A 93 16.41 18.53 8.30
CA HIS A 93 15.22 19.34 8.03
C HIS A 93 14.37 18.78 6.86
N VAL A 94 15.04 18.21 5.82
CA VAL A 94 14.36 17.55 4.70
C VAL A 94 13.70 16.23 5.16
N VAL A 95 14.39 15.46 6.00
CA VAL A 95 13.83 14.24 6.62
C VAL A 95 12.60 14.59 7.44
N ASP A 96 12.65 15.65 8.25
CA ASP A 96 11.51 16.08 9.08
C ASP A 96 10.34 16.59 8.23
N CYS A 97 10.62 17.24 7.09
CA CYS A 97 9.59 17.59 6.11
C CYS A 97 8.90 16.34 5.55
N VAL A 98 9.67 15.33 5.13
CA VAL A 98 9.11 14.03 4.67
C VAL A 98 8.25 13.38 5.75
N ARG A 99 8.70 13.41 7.01
CA ARG A 99 7.96 12.82 8.15
C ARG A 99 6.63 13.54 8.39
N LYS A 100 6.63 14.88 8.38
CA LYS A 100 5.42 15.71 8.53
C LYS A 100 4.45 15.44 7.37
N LEU A 101 4.94 15.47 6.14
CA LEU A 101 4.14 15.23 4.94
C LEU A 101 3.53 13.82 4.93
N ARG A 102 4.30 12.80 5.34
CA ARG A 102 3.81 11.42 5.42
C ARG A 102 2.74 11.23 6.50
N LYS A 103 2.88 11.89 7.66
CA LYS A 103 1.86 11.87 8.72
C LYS A 103 0.57 12.57 8.30
N ALA A 104 0.68 13.68 7.56
CA ALA A 104 -0.47 14.41 7.05
C ALA A 104 -1.18 13.68 5.90
N ASN A 105 -0.46 12.81 5.17
CA ASN A 105 -0.97 12.07 4.01
C ASN A 105 -0.56 10.59 4.08
N PRO A 106 -1.07 9.83 5.07
CA PRO A 106 -0.68 8.45 5.31
C PRO A 106 -1.03 7.49 4.17
N GLU A 107 -2.01 7.84 3.35
CA GLU A 107 -2.51 7.08 2.20
C GLU A 107 -1.64 7.24 0.93
N MET A 108 -0.83 8.29 0.85
CA MET A 108 -0.07 8.60 -0.36
C MET A 108 1.17 7.72 -0.51
N SER A 109 1.43 7.26 -1.72
CA SER A 109 2.65 6.49 -2.04
C SER A 109 3.91 7.35 -1.99
N LYS A 110 5.07 6.70 -1.81
CA LYS A 110 6.39 7.37 -1.86
C LYS A 110 6.62 8.18 -3.14
N TYR A 111 6.02 7.78 -4.26
CA TYR A 111 6.14 8.49 -5.54
C TYR A 111 5.39 9.82 -5.51
N LYS A 112 4.13 9.82 -5.02
CA LYS A 112 3.33 11.04 -4.88
C LYS A 112 3.97 12.01 -3.87
N LEU A 113 4.45 11.49 -2.74
CA LEU A 113 5.14 12.30 -1.73
C LEU A 113 6.41 12.97 -2.29
N ALA A 114 7.16 12.29 -3.16
CA ALA A 114 8.35 12.88 -3.81
C ALA A 114 7.97 14.04 -4.75
N VAL A 115 6.84 13.93 -5.46
CA VAL A 115 6.33 15.01 -6.32
C VAL A 115 5.90 16.21 -5.48
N ILE A 116 5.12 15.98 -4.42
CA ILE A 116 4.65 17.02 -3.52
C ILE A 116 5.83 17.72 -2.83
N LEU A 117 6.83 16.97 -2.37
CA LEU A 117 8.05 17.54 -1.79
C LEU A 117 8.76 18.50 -2.75
N LYS A 118 8.84 18.14 -4.04
CA LYS A 118 9.44 19.00 -5.06
C LYS A 118 8.58 20.24 -5.32
N ARG A 119 7.27 20.04 -5.51
CA ARG A 119 6.31 21.10 -5.87
C ARG A 119 6.14 22.13 -4.75
N ASP A 120 5.85 21.66 -3.52
CA ASP A 120 5.38 22.52 -2.43
C ASP A 120 6.50 22.96 -1.49
N HIS A 121 7.61 22.18 -1.43
CA HIS A 121 8.71 22.43 -0.51
C HIS A 121 10.07 22.65 -1.20
N GLY A 122 10.15 22.53 -2.53
CA GLY A 122 11.38 22.72 -3.30
C GLY A 122 12.44 21.62 -3.12
N TYR A 123 12.14 20.51 -2.40
CA TYR A 123 13.10 19.44 -2.15
C TYR A 123 13.03 18.34 -3.20
N SER A 124 14.03 18.27 -4.07
CA SER A 124 14.13 17.20 -5.07
C SER A 124 14.73 15.92 -4.46
N LEU A 125 13.88 14.97 -4.09
CA LEU A 125 14.28 13.64 -3.61
C LEU A 125 13.74 12.55 -4.53
N SER A 126 14.55 11.51 -4.76
CA SER A 126 14.04 10.32 -5.45
C SER A 126 13.00 9.60 -4.59
N ALA A 127 12.01 8.95 -5.22
CA ALA A 127 11.02 8.13 -4.52
C ALA A 127 11.66 7.02 -3.66
N SER A 128 12.83 6.50 -4.09
CA SER A 128 13.59 5.52 -3.32
C SER A 128 14.16 6.11 -2.01
N THR A 129 14.60 7.37 -2.03
CA THR A 129 15.06 8.06 -0.82
C THR A 129 13.93 8.35 0.14
N VAL A 130 12.76 8.81 -0.37
CA VAL A 130 11.55 8.98 0.43
C VAL A 130 11.13 7.65 1.06
N GLY A 131 11.14 6.54 0.29
CA GLY A 131 10.83 5.20 0.80
C GLY A 131 11.78 4.73 1.90
N ARG A 132 13.10 5.01 1.79
CA ARG A 132 14.06 4.69 2.86
C ARG A 132 13.83 5.50 4.14
N ILE A 133 13.39 6.76 4.01
CA ILE A 133 13.01 7.59 5.17
C ILE A 133 11.77 7.00 5.83
N ILE A 134 10.73 6.68 5.06
CA ILE A 134 9.50 6.03 5.57
C ILE A 134 9.85 4.75 6.35
N SER A 135 10.66 3.86 5.78
CA SER A 135 11.07 2.62 6.45
C SER A 135 11.92 2.86 7.71
N ARG A 136 12.85 3.82 7.68
CA ARG A 136 13.73 4.11 8.82
C ARG A 136 12.98 4.61 10.04
N TYR A 137 11.93 5.39 9.82
CA TYR A 137 11.13 6.00 10.90
C TYR A 137 9.82 5.26 11.15
N ASP A 138 9.66 4.06 10.56
CA ASP A 138 8.47 3.19 10.69
C ASP A 138 7.14 3.94 10.43
N LEU A 139 7.12 4.72 9.36
CA LEU A 139 5.95 5.52 8.99
C LEU A 139 5.00 4.72 8.07
N PHE A 140 4.70 3.49 8.46
CA PHE A 140 3.71 2.63 7.82
C PHE A 140 2.39 2.73 8.58
N PHE A 141 1.33 3.08 7.83
CA PHE A 141 -0.02 3.18 8.36
C PHE A 141 -0.86 2.11 7.69
N THR A 142 -1.47 1.25 8.48
CA THR A 142 -2.33 0.16 8.00
C THR A 142 -3.78 0.54 8.25
N PRO A 143 -4.58 0.78 7.21
CA PRO A 143 -6.00 1.03 7.38
C PRO A 143 -6.73 -0.23 7.87
N PRO A 144 -7.86 -0.11 8.58
CA PRO A 144 -8.63 -1.25 9.06
C PRO A 144 -9.15 -2.12 7.91
N VAL A 145 -9.11 -3.46 8.08
CA VAL A 145 -9.51 -4.45 7.07
C VAL A 145 -11.02 -4.62 7.02
N LYS A 146 -11.60 -4.66 5.81
CA LYS A 146 -13.04 -4.86 5.58
C LYS A 146 -13.40 -6.35 5.42
N PRO A 147 -14.57 -6.82 5.91
CA PRO A 147 -15.10 -8.16 5.61
C PRO A 147 -15.59 -8.27 4.15
N LYS A 148 -15.43 -9.47 3.54
CA LYS A 148 -15.85 -9.76 2.15
C LYS A 148 -17.32 -10.15 2.09
N GLY A 149 -18.10 -9.57 1.15
CA GLY A 149 -19.52 -9.89 0.91
C GLY A 149 -19.73 -10.87 -0.27
N HIS A 150 -20.91 -11.50 -0.34
CA HIS A 150 -21.32 -12.45 -1.39
C HIS A 150 -22.01 -11.77 -2.57
N PRO A 151 -21.80 -12.19 -3.83
CA PRO A 151 -22.47 -11.62 -5.00
C PRO A 151 -23.73 -12.40 -5.43
N ASP A 152 -24.81 -11.67 -5.76
CA ASP A 152 -26.05 -12.23 -6.31
C ASP A 152 -26.02 -12.42 -7.84
N ARG A 153 -26.83 -13.39 -8.33
CA ARG A 153 -26.92 -13.75 -9.75
C ARG A 153 -27.92 -12.86 -10.52
N LEU A 154 -27.47 -12.16 -11.55
CA LEU A 154 -28.31 -11.36 -12.44
C LEU A 154 -28.54 -12.06 -13.80
N LYS A 155 -29.78 -11.96 -14.33
CA LYS A 155 -30.17 -12.47 -15.66
C LYS A 155 -29.60 -11.59 -16.76
N SER A 156 -29.25 -12.18 -17.92
CA SER A 156 -28.75 -11.43 -19.07
C SER A 156 -29.88 -10.64 -19.74
N ILE A 157 -29.68 -9.36 -19.96
CA ILE A 157 -30.54 -8.48 -20.74
C ILE A 157 -29.71 -8.03 -21.95
N ASP A 158 -30.33 -8.03 -23.11
CA ASP A 158 -29.66 -7.56 -24.34
C ASP A 158 -29.50 -6.04 -24.29
N ARG A 159 -28.22 -5.59 -24.19
CA ARG A 159 -27.85 -4.18 -23.98
C ARG A 159 -26.65 -3.82 -24.81
N LEU A 160 -26.66 -2.59 -25.31
CA LEU A 160 -25.54 -2.06 -26.08
C LEU A 160 -24.23 -2.18 -25.29
N ARG A 161 -23.25 -2.88 -25.87
CA ARG A 161 -21.93 -3.07 -25.25
C ARG A 161 -20.94 -2.08 -25.83
N LYS A 162 -20.00 -1.61 -24.98
CA LYS A 162 -18.89 -0.81 -25.47
C LYS A 162 -18.09 -1.62 -26.49
N PRO A 163 -17.83 -1.10 -27.71
CA PRO A 163 -16.97 -1.78 -28.68
C PRO A 163 -15.58 -2.10 -28.11
N LYS A 164 -14.97 -3.20 -28.55
CA LYS A 164 -13.66 -3.62 -28.03
C LYS A 164 -12.53 -2.66 -28.45
N ASP A 165 -12.68 -2.06 -29.61
CA ASP A 165 -11.78 -1.08 -30.22
C ASP A 165 -12.04 0.37 -29.75
N PHE A 166 -13.08 0.58 -28.93
CA PHE A 166 -13.37 1.92 -28.40
C PHE A 166 -12.29 2.33 -27.40
N THR A 167 -11.56 3.37 -27.75
CA THR A 167 -10.57 4.02 -26.89
C THR A 167 -10.97 5.48 -26.67
N ALA A 168 -11.11 5.89 -25.43
CA ALA A 168 -11.31 7.30 -25.07
C ALA A 168 -9.97 8.03 -25.18
N THR A 169 -9.91 9.09 -25.96
CA THR A 169 -8.70 9.88 -26.23
C THR A 169 -8.78 11.31 -25.71
N GLN A 170 -10.01 11.82 -25.58
CA GLN A 170 -10.29 13.18 -25.12
C GLN A 170 -11.19 13.17 -23.88
N ALA A 171 -11.07 14.20 -23.04
CA ALA A 171 -12.00 14.43 -21.95
C ALA A 171 -13.44 14.51 -22.50
N GLY A 172 -14.39 13.88 -21.82
CA GLY A 172 -15.77 13.78 -22.27
C GLY A 172 -16.06 12.66 -23.29
N ASP A 173 -15.07 11.88 -23.75
CA ASP A 173 -15.34 10.73 -24.61
C ASP A 173 -16.11 9.63 -23.89
N LEU A 174 -15.75 9.36 -22.62
CA LEU A 174 -16.37 8.30 -21.82
C LEU A 174 -16.38 8.65 -20.34
N ILE A 175 -17.56 8.58 -19.73
CA ILE A 175 -17.72 8.57 -18.28
C ILE A 175 -18.08 7.15 -17.82
N GLU A 176 -17.29 6.59 -16.91
CA GLU A 176 -17.62 5.36 -16.18
C GLU A 176 -18.43 5.70 -14.93
N VAL A 177 -19.54 4.96 -14.74
CA VAL A 177 -20.47 5.15 -13.60
C VAL A 177 -20.56 3.87 -12.78
N ASP A 178 -20.57 4.01 -11.47
CA ASP A 178 -20.76 2.90 -10.52
C ASP A 178 -21.39 3.38 -9.21
N VAL A 179 -21.96 2.46 -8.44
CA VAL A 179 -22.52 2.75 -7.13
C VAL A 179 -21.74 2.05 -6.04
N LYS A 180 -21.23 2.83 -5.11
CA LYS A 180 -20.50 2.33 -3.95
C LYS A 180 -21.41 2.28 -2.72
N HIS A 181 -21.52 1.10 -2.11
CA HIS A 181 -22.04 0.98 -0.75
C HIS A 181 -21.03 1.59 0.22
N LEU A 182 -21.40 2.67 0.88
CA LEU A 182 -20.56 3.31 1.88
C LEU A 182 -20.57 2.51 3.19
N PRO A 183 -19.55 2.63 4.05
CA PRO A 183 -19.52 1.94 5.34
C PRO A 183 -20.80 2.22 6.16
N ASN A 184 -21.34 1.19 6.74
CA ASN A 184 -22.58 1.27 7.50
C ASN A 184 -22.26 1.66 8.96
N MET A 185 -22.75 2.84 9.36
CA MET A 185 -22.71 3.37 10.73
C MET A 185 -24.11 3.32 11.37
N GLY A 186 -24.86 2.23 11.13
CA GLY A 186 -26.26 2.09 11.55
C GLY A 186 -27.28 2.54 10.49
N ALA A 187 -26.87 3.24 9.44
CA ALA A 187 -27.71 3.65 8.32
C ALA A 187 -27.04 3.37 6.98
N LYS A 188 -27.78 2.81 6.03
CA LYS A 188 -27.25 2.56 4.67
C LYS A 188 -27.04 3.88 3.93
N ARG A 189 -25.88 4.01 3.28
CA ARG A 189 -25.54 5.13 2.41
C ARG A 189 -24.91 4.60 1.12
N TYR A 190 -25.16 5.30 0.03
CA TYR A 190 -24.72 4.93 -1.30
C TYR A 190 -24.05 6.13 -1.95
N GLY A 191 -22.85 5.93 -2.49
CA GLY A 191 -22.16 6.92 -3.29
C GLY A 191 -22.31 6.58 -4.77
N PHE A 192 -23.05 7.40 -5.51
CA PHE A 192 -23.12 7.32 -6.96
C PHE A 192 -21.90 8.03 -7.54
N VAL A 193 -21.03 7.27 -8.17
CA VAL A 193 -19.73 7.71 -8.66
C VAL A 193 -19.75 7.83 -10.15
N ALA A 194 -19.25 8.94 -10.70
CA ALA A 194 -18.99 9.14 -12.11
C ALA A 194 -17.55 9.65 -12.27
N ILE A 195 -16.80 9.09 -13.23
CA ILE A 195 -15.43 9.51 -13.53
C ILE A 195 -15.20 9.58 -15.02
N ASP A 196 -14.60 10.67 -15.49
CA ASP A 196 -14.09 10.78 -16.85
C ASP A 196 -12.82 9.93 -17.01
N VAL A 197 -12.80 9.10 -18.06
CA VAL A 197 -11.75 8.12 -18.29
C VAL A 197 -10.41 8.76 -18.64
N VAL A 198 -10.41 9.93 -19.26
CA VAL A 198 -9.19 10.62 -19.71
C VAL A 198 -8.70 11.61 -18.66
N SER A 199 -9.49 12.62 -18.33
CA SER A 199 -9.09 13.70 -17.39
C SER A 199 -9.00 13.25 -15.93
N LYS A 200 -9.62 12.10 -15.57
CA LYS A 200 -9.79 11.63 -14.18
C LYS A 200 -10.61 12.58 -13.30
N GLN A 201 -11.28 13.55 -13.90
CA GLN A 201 -12.28 14.34 -13.20
C GLN A 201 -13.40 13.42 -12.72
N ALA A 202 -13.89 13.62 -11.51
CA ALA A 202 -14.88 12.74 -10.91
C ALA A 202 -15.95 13.52 -10.13
N ALA A 203 -17.13 12.92 -10.03
CA ALA A 203 -18.23 13.41 -9.22
C ALA A 203 -18.80 12.27 -8.38
N ILE A 204 -19.23 12.59 -7.15
CA ILE A 204 -19.91 11.63 -6.26
C ILE A 204 -21.16 12.30 -5.69
N HIS A 205 -22.28 11.60 -5.79
CA HIS A 205 -23.50 11.97 -5.11
C HIS A 205 -23.85 10.93 -4.03
N VAL A 206 -24.03 11.37 -2.80
CA VAL A 206 -24.41 10.51 -1.68
C VAL A 206 -25.93 10.48 -1.54
N SER A 207 -26.48 9.27 -1.34
CA SER A 207 -27.91 9.07 -1.10
C SER A 207 -28.14 8.01 -0.03
N SER A 208 -29.28 8.11 0.67
CA SER A 208 -29.75 7.09 1.60
C SER A 208 -30.41 5.90 0.90
N THR A 209 -30.75 6.02 -0.38
CA THR A 209 -31.43 4.98 -1.17
C THR A 209 -30.72 4.73 -2.49
N ILE A 210 -30.82 3.48 -2.98
CA ILE A 210 -30.38 3.10 -4.30
C ILE A 210 -31.61 2.95 -5.20
N SER A 211 -31.75 3.86 -6.17
CA SER A 211 -32.87 3.85 -7.10
C SER A 211 -32.49 4.52 -8.41
N SER A 212 -33.25 4.25 -9.49
CA SER A 212 -33.02 4.89 -10.78
C SER A 212 -33.25 6.42 -10.77
N ALA A 213 -34.14 6.90 -9.89
CA ALA A 213 -34.33 8.33 -9.68
C ALA A 213 -33.08 8.99 -9.07
N GLN A 214 -32.46 8.34 -8.07
CA GLN A 214 -31.19 8.80 -7.49
C GLN A 214 -30.05 8.70 -8.48
N GLY A 215 -30.01 7.65 -9.29
CA GLY A 215 -29.06 7.54 -10.41
C GLY A 215 -29.19 8.69 -11.39
N ALA A 216 -30.43 9.04 -11.80
CA ALA A 216 -30.69 10.18 -12.68
C ALA A 216 -30.28 11.53 -12.04
N LEU A 217 -30.54 11.72 -10.74
CA LEU A 217 -30.09 12.92 -10.02
C LEU A 217 -28.57 13.00 -9.96
N ALA A 218 -27.92 11.90 -9.63
CA ALA A 218 -26.46 11.79 -9.58
C ALA A 218 -25.83 12.11 -10.94
N TRP A 219 -26.42 11.57 -12.02
CA TRP A 219 -25.98 11.86 -13.38
C TRP A 219 -26.10 13.34 -13.74
N LYS A 220 -27.22 13.99 -13.44
CA LYS A 220 -27.38 15.45 -13.65
C LYS A 220 -26.28 16.24 -12.94
N LYS A 221 -25.99 15.90 -11.69
CA LYS A 221 -24.91 16.54 -10.92
C LYS A 221 -23.52 16.25 -11.53
N ALA A 222 -23.31 15.03 -12.00
CA ALA A 222 -22.06 14.65 -12.66
C ALA A 222 -21.88 15.42 -13.97
N VAL A 223 -22.89 15.50 -14.83
CA VAL A 223 -22.85 16.27 -16.09
C VAL A 223 -22.63 17.75 -15.84
N HIS A 224 -23.25 18.33 -14.79
CA HIS A 224 -23.01 19.73 -14.41
C HIS A 224 -21.52 20.00 -14.09
N ARG A 225 -20.84 19.03 -13.48
CA ARG A 225 -19.43 19.17 -13.08
C ARG A 225 -18.45 18.78 -14.19
N LEU A 226 -18.74 17.69 -14.93
CA LEU A 226 -17.82 17.04 -15.85
C LEU A 226 -18.06 17.41 -17.32
N GLY A 227 -19.16 18.10 -17.60
CA GLY A 227 -19.67 18.28 -18.96
C GLY A 227 -20.47 17.07 -19.44
N LEU A 228 -21.18 17.23 -20.58
CA LEU A 228 -21.96 16.17 -21.19
C LEU A 228 -21.06 15.27 -22.04
N PRO A 229 -20.92 13.95 -21.68
CA PRO A 229 -20.02 13.08 -22.40
C PRO A 229 -20.65 12.50 -23.67
N LYS A 230 -19.80 12.06 -24.61
CA LYS A 230 -20.21 11.30 -25.80
C LYS A 230 -20.76 9.91 -25.42
N ALA A 231 -20.25 9.30 -24.35
CA ALA A 231 -20.71 7.99 -23.89
C ALA A 231 -20.66 7.86 -22.37
N ALA A 232 -21.57 7.06 -21.83
CA ALA A 232 -21.61 6.62 -20.43
C ALA A 232 -21.54 5.09 -20.37
N LEU A 233 -20.72 4.55 -19.46
CA LEU A 233 -20.60 3.11 -19.23
C LEU A 233 -21.03 2.78 -17.81
N THR A 234 -22.10 2.01 -17.67
CA THR A 234 -22.68 1.58 -16.40
C THR A 234 -22.62 0.06 -16.25
N ASP A 235 -22.81 -0.43 -15.04
CA ASP A 235 -23.14 -1.84 -14.82
C ASP A 235 -24.64 -2.14 -15.10
N ASN A 236 -25.05 -3.38 -14.78
CA ASN A 236 -26.44 -3.81 -15.01
C ASN A 236 -27.32 -3.60 -13.76
N GLY A 237 -26.97 -2.70 -12.86
CA GLY A 237 -27.74 -2.39 -11.66
C GLY A 237 -29.10 -1.75 -11.96
N SER A 238 -30.04 -1.93 -11.06
CA SER A 238 -31.40 -1.38 -11.19
C SER A 238 -31.41 0.16 -11.17
N GLU A 239 -30.45 0.77 -10.54
CA GLU A 239 -30.24 2.22 -10.46
C GLU A 239 -29.89 2.84 -11.81
N ASN A 240 -29.35 2.06 -12.73
CA ASN A 240 -29.00 2.48 -14.09
C ASN A 240 -30.12 2.24 -15.10
N MET A 241 -31.29 1.77 -14.62
CA MET A 241 -32.51 1.53 -15.44
C MET A 241 -33.52 2.66 -15.27
N GLY A 242 -34.73 2.51 -15.80
CA GLY A 242 -35.86 3.43 -15.60
C GLY A 242 -35.48 4.88 -15.80
N ALA A 243 -35.70 5.74 -14.83
CA ALA A 243 -35.47 7.18 -14.91
C ALA A 243 -34.06 7.56 -15.34
N PHE A 244 -33.02 6.81 -14.93
CA PHE A 244 -31.65 7.03 -15.38
C PHE A 244 -31.48 6.75 -16.88
N ALA A 245 -31.96 5.59 -17.34
CA ALA A 245 -31.86 5.20 -18.75
C ALA A 245 -32.69 6.12 -19.68
N GLU A 246 -33.85 6.56 -19.20
CA GLU A 246 -34.71 7.54 -19.92
C GLU A 246 -34.02 8.90 -20.04
N LEU A 247 -33.38 9.35 -18.96
CA LEU A 247 -32.60 10.59 -18.98
C LEU A 247 -31.44 10.49 -20.00
N LEU A 248 -30.69 9.40 -20.03
CA LEU A 248 -29.62 9.20 -21.00
C LEU A 248 -30.15 9.15 -22.45
N LYS A 249 -31.33 8.52 -22.69
CA LYS A 249 -31.96 8.50 -24.02
C LYS A 249 -32.37 9.90 -24.51
N SER A 250 -32.68 10.82 -23.59
CA SER A 250 -33.01 12.21 -23.94
C SER A 250 -31.78 13.09 -24.24
N GLN A 251 -30.58 12.53 -24.11
CA GLN A 251 -29.29 13.21 -24.31
C GLN A 251 -28.55 12.60 -25.53
N PRO A 252 -27.64 13.30 -26.18
CA PRO A 252 -26.81 12.74 -27.25
C PRO A 252 -25.75 11.76 -26.75
N THR A 253 -25.79 11.35 -25.47
CA THR A 253 -24.86 10.44 -24.80
C THR A 253 -25.22 8.99 -25.13
N LYS A 254 -24.29 8.22 -25.67
CA LYS A 254 -24.46 6.77 -25.87
C LYS A 254 -24.37 6.02 -24.55
N HIS A 255 -25.40 5.22 -24.23
CA HIS A 255 -25.40 4.39 -23.02
C HIS A 255 -24.83 3.01 -23.34
N TYR A 256 -23.64 2.71 -22.80
CA TYR A 256 -23.02 1.40 -22.82
C TYR A 256 -23.21 0.68 -21.50
N TRP A 257 -23.36 -0.65 -21.57
CA TRP A 257 -23.51 -1.51 -20.41
C TRP A 257 -22.29 -2.43 -20.27
N ALA A 258 -21.69 -2.50 -19.09
CA ALA A 258 -20.60 -3.43 -18.80
C ALA A 258 -21.11 -4.88 -18.85
N ARG A 259 -20.23 -5.80 -19.22
CA ARG A 259 -20.52 -7.23 -19.19
C ARG A 259 -20.67 -7.70 -17.73
N PRO A 260 -21.64 -8.57 -17.43
CA PRO A 260 -21.80 -9.12 -16.09
C PRO A 260 -20.50 -9.80 -15.62
N ARG A 261 -20.10 -9.55 -14.38
CA ARG A 261 -18.91 -10.14 -13.73
C ARG A 261 -17.59 -9.88 -14.48
N THR A 262 -17.48 -8.78 -15.20
CA THR A 262 -16.25 -8.41 -15.89
C THR A 262 -15.72 -7.06 -15.36
N PRO A 263 -14.98 -7.07 -14.23
CA PRO A 263 -14.41 -5.85 -13.64
C PRO A 263 -13.54 -5.07 -14.63
N LYS A 264 -12.91 -5.77 -15.56
CA LYS A 264 -12.07 -5.16 -16.61
C LYS A 264 -12.81 -4.20 -17.53
N ASP A 265 -14.15 -4.21 -17.55
CA ASP A 265 -14.92 -3.31 -18.40
C ASP A 265 -14.98 -1.88 -17.87
N LYS A 266 -14.90 -1.68 -16.52
CA LYS A 266 -14.93 -0.37 -15.83
C LYS A 266 -13.71 -0.15 -14.92
N PRO A 267 -12.49 -0.21 -15.43
CA PRO A 267 -11.28 -0.20 -14.59
C PRO A 267 -11.00 1.15 -13.92
N HIS A 268 -11.50 2.24 -14.49
CA HIS A 268 -11.23 3.60 -14.01
C HIS A 268 -12.07 3.92 -12.78
N VAL A 269 -13.39 3.66 -12.85
CA VAL A 269 -14.28 3.89 -11.70
C VAL A 269 -13.94 2.95 -10.54
N GLU A 270 -13.59 1.68 -10.80
CA GLU A 270 -13.16 0.76 -9.76
C GLU A 270 -11.87 1.23 -9.05
N ARG A 271 -10.90 1.71 -9.82
CA ARG A 271 -9.65 2.27 -9.27
C ARG A 271 -9.92 3.54 -8.47
N PHE A 272 -10.82 4.39 -8.94
CA PHE A 272 -11.24 5.60 -8.24
C PHE A 272 -11.93 5.26 -6.92
N ILE A 273 -12.90 4.33 -6.93
CA ILE A 273 -13.58 3.83 -5.72
C ILE A 273 -12.56 3.24 -4.73
N GLY A 274 -11.58 2.48 -5.23
CA GLY A 274 -10.49 1.99 -4.40
C GLY A 274 -9.62 3.11 -3.77
N SER A 275 -9.48 4.25 -4.45
CA SER A 275 -8.82 5.43 -3.88
C SER A 275 -9.69 6.11 -2.82
N LEU A 276 -10.99 6.31 -3.08
CA LEU A 276 -11.95 6.82 -2.11
C LEU A 276 -11.94 5.97 -0.83
N GLU A 277 -11.96 4.65 -0.99
CA GLU A 277 -11.91 3.74 0.15
C GLU A 277 -10.66 3.93 1.00
N ARG A 278 -9.49 3.88 0.36
CA ARG A 278 -8.20 3.93 1.06
C ARG A 278 -7.84 5.30 1.59
N GLU A 279 -8.27 6.36 0.91
CA GLU A 279 -7.79 7.71 1.17
C GLU A 279 -8.82 8.57 1.94
N CYS A 280 -10.08 8.12 2.01
CA CYS A 280 -11.16 8.80 2.73
C CYS A 280 -11.84 7.87 3.74
N LEU A 281 -12.58 6.86 3.25
CA LEU A 281 -13.50 6.08 4.09
C LEU A 281 -12.79 5.26 5.17
N GLN A 282 -11.61 4.72 4.90
CA GLN A 282 -10.83 3.92 5.86
C GLN A 282 -10.13 4.77 6.93
N TRP A 283 -10.06 6.08 6.73
CA TRP A 283 -9.45 7.03 7.66
C TRP A 283 -10.47 7.84 8.47
N GLY A 284 -11.67 7.29 8.64
CA GLY A 284 -12.73 7.92 9.44
C GLY A 284 -13.62 8.87 8.64
N GLY A 285 -13.49 8.91 7.30
CA GLY A 285 -14.35 9.71 6.43
C GLY A 285 -15.75 9.13 6.28
N VAL A 286 -16.43 8.84 7.41
CA VAL A 286 -17.76 8.23 7.46
C VAL A 286 -18.64 8.99 8.41
N ALA A 287 -19.85 9.36 7.95
CA ALA A 287 -20.87 10.00 8.76
C ALA A 287 -22.22 9.26 8.69
N ILE A 288 -23.04 9.45 9.72
CA ILE A 288 -24.40 8.87 9.77
C ILE A 288 -25.35 9.67 8.91
N ASP A 289 -25.25 11.00 8.97
CA ASP A 289 -26.08 11.89 8.14
C ASP A 289 -25.61 11.87 6.68
N THR A 290 -26.57 12.03 5.76
CA THR A 290 -26.29 12.01 4.32
C THR A 290 -25.55 13.24 3.84
N GLN A 291 -25.90 14.41 4.43
CA GLN A 291 -25.27 15.68 4.08
C GLN A 291 -23.84 15.75 4.61
N ASP A 292 -23.64 15.39 5.88
CA ASP A 292 -22.29 15.31 6.48
C ASP A 292 -21.39 14.35 5.69
N GLN A 293 -21.93 13.19 5.27
CA GLN A 293 -21.21 12.25 4.44
C GLN A 293 -20.86 12.83 3.06
N GLN A 294 -21.79 13.60 2.45
CA GLN A 294 -21.51 14.29 1.19
C GLN A 294 -20.41 15.34 1.37
N ASP A 295 -20.43 16.09 2.47
CA ASP A 295 -19.45 17.14 2.73
C ASP A 295 -18.04 16.57 2.98
N ILE A 296 -17.94 15.47 3.72
CA ILE A 296 -16.67 14.73 3.88
C ILE A 296 -16.13 14.26 2.52
N ILE A 297 -16.99 13.70 1.68
CA ILE A 297 -16.61 13.25 0.36
C ILE A 297 -16.22 14.42 -0.54
N ASN A 298 -16.92 15.55 -0.47
CA ASN A 298 -16.59 16.75 -1.23
C ASN A 298 -15.21 17.32 -0.83
N GLN A 299 -14.87 17.35 0.46
CA GLN A 299 -13.55 17.75 0.94
C GLN A 299 -12.45 16.82 0.39
N TRP A 300 -12.71 15.51 0.37
CA TRP A 300 -11.78 14.57 -0.25
C TRP A 300 -11.69 14.76 -1.76
N LEU A 301 -12.81 15.00 -2.46
CA LEU A 301 -12.83 15.29 -3.90
C LEU A 301 -12.02 16.54 -4.25
N ASN A 302 -12.10 17.60 -3.44
CA ASN A 302 -11.26 18.79 -3.63
C ASN A 302 -9.78 18.41 -3.55
N LYS A 303 -9.38 17.65 -2.50
CA LYS A 303 -8.02 17.13 -2.39
C LYS A 303 -7.64 16.23 -3.58
N TYR A 304 -8.57 15.44 -4.08
CA TYR A 304 -8.36 14.55 -5.22
C TYR A 304 -8.11 15.35 -6.52
N HIS A 305 -8.86 16.43 -6.76
CA HIS A 305 -8.79 17.22 -7.97
C HIS A 305 -7.69 18.29 -7.98
N ASP A 306 -7.43 18.91 -6.82
CA ASP A 306 -6.55 20.09 -6.73
C ASP A 306 -5.15 19.75 -6.23
N TYR A 307 -5.00 18.67 -5.46
CA TYR A 307 -3.74 18.41 -4.75
C TYR A 307 -3.11 17.07 -5.05
N ARG A 308 -3.90 16.03 -5.31
CA ARG A 308 -3.44 14.65 -5.44
C ARG A 308 -2.79 14.40 -6.81
N PRO A 309 -1.47 14.11 -6.90
CA PRO A 309 -0.82 13.77 -8.17
C PRO A 309 -1.31 12.42 -8.72
N HIS A 310 -1.55 12.35 -10.02
CA HIS A 310 -2.01 11.15 -10.73
C HIS A 310 -0.94 10.63 -11.68
N GLN A 311 -0.46 9.42 -11.47
CA GLN A 311 0.55 8.82 -12.35
C GLN A 311 0.08 8.71 -13.81
N ALA A 312 -1.22 8.46 -14.03
CA ALA A 312 -1.81 8.37 -15.35
C ALA A 312 -1.94 9.73 -16.07
N LEU A 313 -1.69 10.83 -15.37
CA LEU A 313 -1.67 12.21 -15.87
C LEU A 313 -0.27 12.83 -15.73
N ASP A 314 0.78 12.02 -15.82
CA ASP A 314 2.17 12.46 -15.64
C ASP A 314 2.40 13.21 -14.31
N TYR A 315 1.71 12.75 -13.26
CA TYR A 315 1.69 13.34 -11.92
C TYR A 315 1.04 14.73 -11.81
N LEU A 316 0.34 15.18 -12.84
CA LEU A 316 -0.57 16.31 -12.69
C LEU A 316 -1.79 15.92 -11.86
N THR A 317 -2.42 16.91 -11.26
CA THR A 317 -3.78 16.76 -10.70
C THR A 317 -4.81 16.77 -11.83
N PRO A 318 -6.04 16.26 -11.62
CA PRO A 318 -7.09 16.35 -12.64
C PRO A 318 -7.38 17.78 -13.11
N ASN A 319 -7.34 18.77 -12.21
CA ASN A 319 -7.56 20.17 -12.58
C ASN A 319 -6.39 20.77 -13.36
N GLU A 320 -5.14 20.49 -12.98
CA GLU A 320 -3.96 20.89 -13.75
C GLU A 320 -3.95 20.27 -15.16
N TYR A 321 -4.37 19.00 -15.26
CA TYR A 321 -4.46 18.32 -16.55
C TYR A 321 -5.55 18.93 -17.45
N SER A 322 -6.74 19.21 -16.91
CA SER A 322 -7.82 19.85 -17.67
C SER A 322 -7.41 21.23 -18.16
N ALA A 323 -6.82 22.07 -17.29
CA ALA A 323 -6.32 23.38 -17.65
C ALA A 323 -5.25 23.34 -18.75
N LYS A 324 -4.36 22.33 -18.71
CA LYS A 324 -3.35 22.12 -19.74
C LYS A 324 -3.98 21.81 -21.10
N ILE A 325 -4.97 20.90 -21.16
CA ILE A 325 -5.65 20.56 -22.43
C ILE A 325 -6.40 21.76 -22.98
N GLU A 326 -7.14 22.48 -22.15
CA GLU A 326 -7.85 23.70 -22.58
C GLU A 326 -6.88 24.75 -23.17
N ALA A 327 -5.71 24.93 -22.56
CA ALA A 327 -4.69 25.83 -23.07
C ALA A 327 -4.10 25.37 -24.42
N GLU A 328 -3.90 24.04 -24.60
CA GLU A 328 -3.43 23.46 -25.86
C GLU A 328 -4.48 23.58 -26.97
N GLU A 329 -5.76 23.39 -26.67
CA GLU A 329 -6.87 23.59 -27.64
C GLU A 329 -6.99 25.03 -28.08
N VAL A 330 -6.88 26.00 -27.16
CA VAL A 330 -6.90 27.45 -27.51
C VAL A 330 -5.70 27.84 -28.37
N ALA A 331 -4.52 27.23 -28.13
CA ALA A 331 -3.34 27.51 -28.94
C ALA A 331 -3.37 26.96 -30.37
N LEU A 332 -4.30 26.02 -30.65
CA LEU A 332 -4.49 25.41 -31.98
C LEU A 332 -5.60 26.09 -32.80
N MET A 333 -6.37 27.00 -32.20
CA MET A 333 -7.41 27.81 -32.88
C MET A 333 -6.84 29.16 -33.34
#